data_6153f4746265b80a8457ae081281a9dd
#
_entry.id   6153f4746265b80a8457ae081281a9dd
#
_cell.length_a   1.000
_cell.length_b   1.000
_cell.length_c   1.000
_cell.angle_alpha   90.00
_cell.angle_beta   90.00
_cell.angle_gamma   90.00
#
_symmetry.space_group_name_H-M   'P 1'
#
loop_
_entity.id
_entity.type
_entity.pdbx_description
1 polymer ?
#
loop_
_entity_poly.entity_id
_entity_poly.type
_entity_poly.pdbx_seq_one_letter_code
_entity_poly.pdbx_strand_id
1 'polypeptide(L)'
;MKMQGNTFAQKGGQWLLLTALAASLMACGQKNDQHAGAMPPVPVGVIEIAPTDVPVSFEFVGQAAGSREVEVRARVGGILLKRAYTEGKPVKQGDLLFQIDPEPLKATLDQAQGNLQVQQAQLVRTKQDYDRITPLFKENAVSQKDRDDAVSAYEAAKASVAAAQAQVQQAKINLGYARVTAPISGMTSQETRSEGSLVSTTADGSLLTKVSQLDPVYVNFSMSDSDMMSLRKMQDSGQLKLAANGHFNVQLKLTDGSTYGKSGRLNFTDSLVDASTGTIRSRATFANPDGSILPGQFVRVILQGAQRSNAIAVPQRAVLTSQQGKMVWVVGADNKVQPRPITVSQDVGLNVLVESGLKAGDKVVVDNIIKLRPGADVKPHPFKADASAPAAAPKQ
;
A
#
# COMPACT_ATOMS: atom_id res chain seq x y z
N MET A 1 31.09 73.51 -9.23
CA MET A 1 31.10 74.83 -8.67
C MET A 1 31.90 74.76 -7.40
N LYS A 2 33.18 75.31 -7.52
CA LYS A 2 33.92 76.13 -6.58
C LYS A 2 33.99 75.66 -5.12
N MET A 3 35.06 75.61 -4.39
CA MET A 3 36.44 76.11 -4.48
C MET A 3 37.12 75.70 -3.17
N GLN A 4 38.37 75.15 -3.21
CA GLN A 4 39.59 75.87 -2.81
C GLN A 4 39.60 76.34 -1.33
N GLY A 5 40.58 75.91 -0.57
CA GLY A 5 41.85 76.54 -0.31
C GLY A 5 42.56 75.91 0.90
N ASN A 6 43.75 75.45 0.73
CA ASN A 6 45.05 76.06 1.15
C ASN A 6 45.12 76.56 2.60
N THR A 7 46.12 76.14 3.39
CA THR A 7 47.52 76.56 3.47
C THR A 7 48.24 75.85 4.63
N PHE A 8 49.36 75.22 4.39
CA PHE A 8 50.77 75.64 4.68
C PHE A 8 51.17 75.98 6.16
N ALA A 9 52.16 75.21 6.54
CA ALA A 9 53.33 75.60 7.41
C ALA A 9 53.22 75.36 8.91
N GLN A 10 53.93 74.37 9.46
CA GLN A 10 55.17 74.73 10.18
C GLN A 10 56.06 73.52 10.45
N LYS A 11 57.27 73.64 9.96
CA LYS A 11 58.39 72.72 10.23
C LYS A 11 58.96 73.06 11.63
N GLY A 12 59.53 72.00 12.28
CA GLY A 12 60.62 72.22 13.22
C GLY A 12 60.36 71.57 14.58
N GLY A 13 61.02 70.55 14.90
CA GLY A 13 61.17 70.10 16.29
C GLY A 13 60.84 68.66 16.65
N GLN A 14 61.19 67.73 15.83
CA GLN A 14 60.98 66.29 16.19
C GLN A 14 62.12 65.33 15.79
N TRP A 15 63.33 65.77 15.88
CA TRP A 15 64.51 64.92 15.56
C TRP A 15 65.30 64.44 16.75
N LEU A 16 64.90 64.70 17.99
CA LEU A 16 65.62 64.25 19.21
C LEU A 16 64.91 63.27 20.12
N LEU A 17 63.72 62.82 19.77
CA LEU A 17 62.98 61.78 20.53
C LEU A 17 62.92 60.43 19.86
N LEU A 18 63.45 60.24 18.67
CA LEU A 18 63.43 59.00 17.90
C LEU A 18 64.63 58.06 18.15
N THR A 19 65.69 58.51 18.83
CA THR A 19 66.86 57.65 19.12
C THR A 19 66.84 56.95 20.48
N ALA A 20 65.91 57.33 21.38
CA ALA A 20 65.76 56.62 22.68
C ALA A 20 64.79 55.49 22.69
N LEU A 21 63.94 55.36 21.66
CA LEU A 21 62.94 54.33 21.56
C LEU A 21 63.39 53.07 20.74
N ALA A 22 64.56 53.20 20.07
CA ALA A 22 65.14 52.09 19.30
C ALA A 22 66.04 51.14 20.11
N ALA A 23 66.45 51.55 21.31
CA ALA A 23 67.33 50.70 22.15
C ALA A 23 66.59 49.79 23.16
N SER A 24 65.25 49.97 23.33
CA SER A 24 64.45 49.16 24.21
C SER A 24 63.74 47.93 23.55
N LEU A 25 63.91 47.78 22.23
CA LEU A 25 63.25 46.65 21.46
C LEU A 25 64.20 45.50 21.16
N MET A 26 65.43 45.44 21.64
CA MET A 26 66.36 44.35 21.40
C MET A 26 66.60 43.45 22.61
N ALA A 27 65.81 43.56 23.70
CA ALA A 27 66.03 42.73 24.91
C ALA A 27 64.98 41.72 25.24
N CYS A 28 64.10 41.25 24.30
CA CYS A 28 63.18 40.18 24.48
C CYS A 28 63.15 39.22 23.28
N GLY A 29 64.33 38.72 22.88
CA GLY A 29 64.48 37.61 21.95
C GLY A 29 64.73 36.33 22.71
N GLN A 30 63.92 36.02 23.74
CA GLN A 30 63.92 34.68 24.34
C GLN A 30 63.00 33.83 23.47
N LYS A 31 63.61 32.95 22.65
CA LYS A 31 62.92 31.79 22.04
C LYS A 31 62.28 31.01 23.17
N ASN A 32 61.02 31.28 23.47
CA ASN A 32 60.19 30.32 24.09
C ASN A 32 59.89 29.27 22.99
N ASP A 33 60.71 28.24 22.97
CA ASP A 33 60.28 26.92 22.48
C ASP A 33 59.13 26.46 23.41
N GLN A 34 57.96 27.08 23.25
CA GLN A 34 56.72 26.46 23.71
C GLN A 34 56.63 25.16 22.94
N HIS A 35 57.18 24.08 23.52
CA HIS A 35 56.63 22.79 23.29
C HIS A 35 55.14 22.93 23.44
N ALA A 36 54.43 22.90 22.30
CA ALA A 36 53.01 22.67 22.28
C ALA A 36 52.85 21.35 23.03
N GLY A 37 52.54 21.45 24.33
CA GLY A 37 52.36 20.30 25.20
C GLY A 37 51.36 19.41 24.51
N ALA A 38 51.81 18.26 24.07
CA ALA A 38 50.93 17.27 23.49
C ALA A 38 49.76 17.10 24.46
N MET A 39 48.55 17.53 24.07
CA MET A 39 47.38 17.30 24.89
C MET A 39 47.37 15.79 25.25
N PRO A 40 47.18 15.43 26.51
CA PRO A 40 47.14 14.05 26.87
C PRO A 40 46.14 13.29 26.00
N PRO A 41 46.46 12.09 25.48
CA PRO A 41 45.61 11.38 24.55
C PRO A 41 44.23 11.17 25.18
N VAL A 42 43.20 11.56 24.45
CA VAL A 42 41.79 11.46 24.91
C VAL A 42 41.42 9.96 24.98
N PRO A 43 40.94 9.45 26.12
CA PRO A 43 40.41 8.09 26.14
C PRO A 43 39.13 8.02 25.35
N VAL A 44 39.05 7.07 24.41
CA VAL A 44 37.87 6.87 23.55
C VAL A 44 37.46 5.43 23.49
N GLY A 45 36.18 5.16 23.65
CA GLY A 45 35.59 3.84 23.41
C GLY A 45 35.49 3.57 21.91
N VAL A 46 36.04 2.46 21.49
CA VAL A 46 36.03 2.04 20.09
C VAL A 46 35.32 0.70 19.92
N ILE A 47 34.65 0.57 18.78
CA ILE A 47 34.17 -0.72 18.27
C ILE A 47 34.96 -1.08 17.02
N GLU A 48 35.34 -2.33 16.91
CA GLU A 48 35.93 -2.88 15.70
C GLU A 48 34.80 -3.31 14.76
N ILE A 49 34.81 -2.84 13.52
CA ILE A 49 33.79 -3.13 12.54
C ILE A 49 33.94 -4.56 12.04
N ALA A 50 32.95 -5.39 12.34
CA ALA A 50 32.81 -6.73 11.82
C ALA A 50 31.52 -6.80 10.97
N PRO A 51 31.59 -7.28 9.73
CA PRO A 51 30.40 -7.54 8.94
C PRO A 51 29.52 -8.60 9.63
N THR A 52 28.25 -8.30 9.78
CA THR A 52 27.27 -9.20 10.42
C THR A 52 25.99 -9.27 9.58
N ASP A 53 25.24 -10.36 9.75
CA ASP A 53 23.90 -10.45 9.14
C ASP A 53 22.93 -9.64 10.01
N VAL A 54 22.28 -8.64 9.40
CA VAL A 54 21.43 -7.69 10.11
C VAL A 54 20.00 -7.83 9.60
N PRO A 55 19.00 -8.04 10.49
CA PRO A 55 17.61 -8.07 10.07
C PRO A 55 17.20 -6.69 9.54
N VAL A 56 16.56 -6.66 8.38
CA VAL A 56 16.07 -5.44 7.74
C VAL A 56 14.57 -5.52 7.50
N SER A 57 13.91 -4.39 7.59
CA SER A 57 12.49 -4.25 7.28
C SER A 57 12.26 -3.06 6.37
N PHE A 58 11.23 -3.15 5.56
CA PHE A 58 10.84 -2.08 4.63
C PHE A 58 9.43 -1.63 4.98
N GLU A 59 9.23 -0.33 5.11
CA GLU A 59 7.96 0.26 5.52
C GLU A 59 7.34 1.04 4.37
N PHE A 60 6.06 0.75 4.10
CA PHE A 60 5.28 1.41 3.05
C PHE A 60 3.95 1.86 3.60
N VAL A 61 3.38 2.91 3.02
CA VAL A 61 2.01 3.32 3.32
C VAL A 61 1.07 2.50 2.45
N GLY A 62 0.06 1.91 3.07
CA GLY A 62 -0.97 1.12 2.40
C GLY A 62 -2.36 1.52 2.80
N GLN A 63 -3.34 1.05 2.04
CA GLN A 63 -4.75 1.22 2.31
C GLN A 63 -5.43 -0.14 2.36
N ALA A 64 -6.21 -0.36 3.40
CA ALA A 64 -7.03 -1.56 3.55
C ALA A 64 -8.21 -1.53 2.57
N ALA A 65 -8.56 -2.69 2.04
CA ALA A 65 -9.71 -2.91 1.17
C ALA A 65 -10.36 -4.26 1.50
N GLY A 66 -11.64 -4.38 1.27
CA GLY A 66 -12.30 -5.68 1.35
C GLY A 66 -11.67 -6.66 0.34
N SER A 67 -11.62 -7.93 0.70
CA SER A 67 -11.14 -8.95 -0.26
C SER A 67 -12.06 -9.08 -1.47
N ARG A 68 -13.35 -8.77 -1.29
CA ARG A 68 -14.35 -8.63 -2.34
C ARG A 68 -15.28 -7.49 -1.96
N GLU A 69 -15.56 -6.63 -2.90
CA GLU A 69 -16.53 -5.55 -2.77
C GLU A 69 -17.46 -5.59 -3.97
N VAL A 70 -18.75 -5.68 -3.71
CA VAL A 70 -19.77 -5.80 -4.76
C VAL A 70 -20.85 -4.75 -4.54
N GLU A 71 -21.11 -3.97 -5.57
CA GLU A 71 -22.24 -3.05 -5.61
C GLU A 71 -23.53 -3.83 -5.85
N VAL A 72 -24.50 -3.62 -4.99
CA VAL A 72 -25.84 -4.17 -5.13
C VAL A 72 -26.68 -3.17 -5.91
N ARG A 73 -27.08 -3.56 -7.12
CA ARG A 73 -27.79 -2.69 -8.03
C ARG A 73 -29.15 -3.28 -8.42
N ALA A 74 -30.16 -2.42 -8.57
CA ALA A 74 -31.46 -2.78 -9.09
C ALA A 74 -31.32 -3.23 -10.57
N ARG A 75 -31.93 -4.36 -10.90
CA ARG A 75 -31.98 -4.91 -12.27
C ARG A 75 -33.32 -4.63 -12.95
N VAL A 76 -34.31 -4.16 -12.19
CA VAL A 76 -35.64 -3.72 -12.67
C VAL A 76 -35.98 -2.38 -12.02
N GLY A 77 -36.76 -1.56 -12.74
CA GLY A 77 -37.26 -0.31 -12.20
C GLY A 77 -38.54 -0.55 -11.38
N GLY A 78 -38.79 0.34 -10.42
CA GLY A 78 -39.97 0.30 -9.57
C GLY A 78 -39.78 1.05 -8.27
N ILE A 79 -40.79 1.09 -7.42
CA ILE A 79 -40.73 1.72 -6.09
C ILE A 79 -40.06 0.74 -5.13
N LEU A 80 -39.10 1.22 -4.35
CA LEU A 80 -38.47 0.47 -3.29
C LEU A 80 -39.43 0.36 -2.10
N LEU A 81 -40.01 -0.81 -1.87
CA LEU A 81 -41.00 -1.00 -0.82
C LEU A 81 -40.38 -1.20 0.56
N LYS A 82 -39.31 -1.95 0.63
CA LYS A 82 -38.73 -2.37 1.93
C LYS A 82 -37.25 -2.66 1.82
N ARG A 83 -36.51 -2.24 2.85
CA ARG A 83 -35.14 -2.69 3.18
C ARG A 83 -35.24 -3.81 4.23
N ALA A 84 -34.73 -4.99 3.91
CA ALA A 84 -34.84 -6.18 4.74
C ALA A 84 -33.59 -6.49 5.57
N TYR A 85 -32.57 -5.63 5.54
CA TYR A 85 -31.33 -5.76 6.30
C TYR A 85 -31.08 -4.58 7.22
N THR A 86 -30.17 -4.74 8.18
CA THR A 86 -29.67 -3.64 9.02
C THR A 86 -28.33 -3.18 8.47
N GLU A 87 -28.17 -1.88 8.26
CA GLU A 87 -26.92 -1.26 7.79
C GLU A 87 -25.75 -1.52 8.74
N GLY A 88 -24.56 -1.72 8.19
CA GLY A 88 -23.37 -2.01 8.98
C GLY A 88 -23.41 -3.36 9.67
N LYS A 89 -24.33 -4.28 9.30
CA LYS A 89 -24.39 -5.64 9.85
C LYS A 89 -24.02 -6.67 8.77
N PRO A 90 -23.49 -7.83 9.20
CA PRO A 90 -23.17 -8.91 8.27
C PRO A 90 -24.42 -9.54 7.66
N VAL A 91 -24.34 -9.90 6.38
CA VAL A 91 -25.33 -10.65 5.65
C VAL A 91 -24.69 -11.87 4.97
N LYS A 92 -25.49 -12.91 4.74
CA LYS A 92 -25.08 -14.09 3.98
C LYS A 92 -25.46 -13.94 2.51
N GLN A 93 -24.72 -14.59 1.64
CA GLN A 93 -25.09 -14.67 0.22
C GLN A 93 -26.50 -15.24 0.07
N GLY A 94 -27.36 -14.55 -0.70
CA GLY A 94 -28.75 -14.92 -0.92
C GLY A 94 -29.76 -14.26 0.03
N ASP A 95 -29.30 -13.65 1.13
CA ASP A 95 -30.20 -12.91 2.04
C ASP A 95 -30.91 -11.80 1.30
N LEU A 96 -32.20 -11.58 1.57
CA LEU A 96 -32.97 -10.50 1.00
C LEU A 96 -32.46 -9.15 1.55
N LEU A 97 -32.07 -8.25 0.65
CA LEU A 97 -31.64 -6.89 1.02
C LEU A 97 -32.75 -5.87 0.79
N PHE A 98 -33.36 -5.91 -0.41
CA PHE A 98 -34.42 -4.97 -0.75
C PHE A 98 -35.56 -5.65 -1.49
N GLN A 99 -36.76 -5.10 -1.34
CA GLN A 99 -37.93 -5.49 -2.07
C GLN A 99 -38.39 -4.31 -2.92
N ILE A 100 -38.34 -4.46 -4.24
CA ILE A 100 -38.93 -3.54 -5.22
C ILE A 100 -40.38 -3.99 -5.43
N ASP A 101 -41.29 -3.05 -5.74
CA ASP A 101 -42.69 -3.35 -6.01
C ASP A 101 -42.85 -4.43 -7.07
N PRO A 102 -43.36 -5.63 -6.71
CA PRO A 102 -43.51 -6.73 -7.66
C PRO A 102 -44.79 -6.67 -8.49
N GLU A 103 -45.78 -5.83 -8.12
CA GLU A 103 -47.12 -5.92 -8.71
C GLU A 103 -47.12 -5.61 -10.23
N PRO A 104 -46.41 -4.59 -10.77
CA PRO A 104 -46.35 -4.38 -12.22
C PRO A 104 -45.68 -5.54 -12.96
N LEU A 105 -44.67 -6.13 -12.34
CA LEU A 105 -43.93 -7.27 -12.94
C LEU A 105 -44.75 -8.55 -12.89
N LYS A 106 -45.56 -8.74 -11.85
CA LYS A 106 -46.51 -9.85 -11.74
C LYS A 106 -47.63 -9.73 -12.79
N ALA A 107 -48.19 -8.52 -12.96
CA ALA A 107 -49.17 -8.30 -14.01
C ALA A 107 -48.62 -8.62 -15.42
N THR A 108 -47.33 -8.26 -15.67
CA THR A 108 -46.64 -8.63 -16.92
C THR A 108 -46.50 -10.12 -17.09
N LEU A 109 -46.16 -10.86 -16.00
CA LEU A 109 -46.09 -12.31 -16.01
C LEU A 109 -47.44 -12.94 -16.29
N ASP A 110 -48.52 -12.47 -15.64
CA ASP A 110 -49.88 -12.98 -15.83
C ASP A 110 -50.34 -12.77 -17.28
N GLN A 111 -50.04 -11.61 -17.89
CA GLN A 111 -50.29 -11.35 -19.29
C GLN A 111 -49.55 -12.33 -20.22
N ALA A 112 -48.25 -12.60 -19.95
CA ALA A 112 -47.47 -13.55 -20.74
C ALA A 112 -47.99 -15.00 -20.60
N GLN A 113 -48.47 -15.37 -19.42
CA GLN A 113 -49.08 -16.68 -19.16
C GLN A 113 -50.42 -16.80 -19.93
N GLY A 114 -51.23 -15.77 -19.92
CA GLY A 114 -52.47 -15.74 -20.72
C GLY A 114 -52.21 -15.92 -22.20
N ASN A 115 -51.22 -15.23 -22.77
CA ASN A 115 -50.80 -15.42 -24.15
C ASN A 115 -50.35 -16.87 -24.44
N LEU A 116 -49.56 -17.43 -23.54
CA LEU A 116 -49.11 -18.84 -23.66
C LEU A 116 -50.30 -19.78 -23.74
N GLN A 117 -51.34 -19.59 -22.92
CA GLN A 117 -52.54 -20.43 -22.92
C GLN A 117 -53.27 -20.33 -24.29
N VAL A 118 -53.37 -19.13 -24.91
CA VAL A 118 -53.93 -18.93 -26.24
C VAL A 118 -53.14 -19.74 -27.30
N GLN A 119 -51.81 -19.62 -27.29
CA GLN A 119 -51.00 -20.41 -28.24
C GLN A 119 -51.06 -21.90 -28.01
N GLN A 120 -51.16 -22.36 -26.77
CA GLN A 120 -51.37 -23.79 -26.45
C GLN A 120 -52.71 -24.31 -26.98
N ALA A 121 -53.80 -23.53 -26.85
CA ALA A 121 -55.09 -23.89 -27.41
C ALA A 121 -55.05 -24.01 -28.96
N GLN A 122 -54.32 -23.07 -29.63
CA GLN A 122 -54.13 -23.12 -31.07
C GLN A 122 -53.29 -24.36 -31.50
N LEU A 123 -52.26 -24.73 -30.70
CA LEU A 123 -51.47 -25.92 -30.95
C LEU A 123 -52.33 -27.22 -30.84
N VAL A 124 -53.18 -27.29 -29.84
CA VAL A 124 -54.14 -28.42 -29.70
C VAL A 124 -55.01 -28.57 -30.92
N ARG A 125 -55.60 -27.47 -31.40
CA ARG A 125 -56.44 -27.43 -32.60
C ARG A 125 -55.68 -27.93 -33.84
N THR A 126 -54.51 -27.32 -34.13
CA THR A 126 -53.72 -27.67 -35.31
C THR A 126 -53.19 -29.11 -35.25
N LYS A 127 -52.88 -29.59 -34.03
CA LYS A 127 -52.49 -30.97 -33.81
C LYS A 127 -53.64 -31.93 -34.16
N GLN A 128 -54.86 -31.65 -33.74
CA GLN A 128 -56.02 -32.47 -34.05
C GLN A 128 -56.24 -32.52 -35.57
N ASP A 129 -56.08 -31.40 -36.29
CA ASP A 129 -56.21 -31.36 -37.76
C ASP A 129 -55.09 -32.18 -38.42
N TYR A 130 -53.82 -32.05 -37.94
CA TYR A 130 -52.68 -32.85 -38.40
C TYR A 130 -52.87 -34.36 -38.19
N ASP A 131 -53.33 -34.73 -36.99
CA ASP A 131 -53.57 -36.16 -36.63
C ASP A 131 -54.71 -36.77 -37.45
N ARG A 132 -55.69 -35.97 -37.89
CA ARG A 132 -56.83 -36.38 -38.76
C ARG A 132 -56.40 -36.46 -40.24
N ILE A 133 -55.72 -35.48 -40.77
CA ILE A 133 -55.40 -35.33 -42.20
C ILE A 133 -54.29 -36.30 -42.62
N THR A 134 -53.29 -36.52 -41.77
CA THR A 134 -52.11 -37.35 -42.09
C THR A 134 -52.45 -38.81 -42.45
N PRO A 135 -53.33 -39.53 -41.75
CA PRO A 135 -53.73 -40.86 -42.11
C PRO A 135 -54.62 -40.90 -43.34
N LEU A 136 -55.54 -39.92 -43.51
CA LEU A 136 -56.41 -39.82 -44.69
C LEU A 136 -55.61 -39.61 -45.99
N PHE A 137 -54.50 -38.88 -45.92
CA PHE A 137 -53.59 -38.76 -47.07
C PHE A 137 -52.93 -40.08 -47.44
N LYS A 138 -52.58 -40.94 -46.50
CA LYS A 138 -52.06 -42.27 -46.76
C LYS A 138 -53.07 -43.19 -47.47
N GLU A 139 -54.35 -42.94 -47.21
CA GLU A 139 -55.47 -43.64 -47.85
C GLU A 139 -55.93 -42.98 -49.18
N ASN A 140 -55.20 -41.94 -49.68
CA ASN A 140 -55.53 -41.14 -50.84
C ASN A 140 -56.91 -40.43 -50.76
N ALA A 141 -57.41 -40.16 -49.54
CA ALA A 141 -58.71 -39.55 -49.31
C ALA A 141 -58.65 -37.98 -49.28
N VAL A 142 -57.46 -37.38 -49.25
CA VAL A 142 -57.22 -35.93 -49.24
C VAL A 142 -56.04 -35.57 -50.16
N SER A 143 -55.96 -34.31 -50.58
CA SER A 143 -54.88 -33.82 -51.46
C SER A 143 -53.55 -33.65 -50.72
N GLN A 144 -52.43 -33.68 -51.47
CA GLN A 144 -51.11 -33.35 -50.92
C GLN A 144 -51.06 -31.95 -50.31
N LYS A 145 -51.76 -31.01 -50.94
CA LYS A 145 -51.85 -29.65 -50.45
C LYS A 145 -52.48 -29.59 -49.05
N ASP A 146 -53.58 -30.31 -48.81
CA ASP A 146 -54.28 -30.33 -47.53
C ASP A 146 -53.37 -30.92 -46.42
N ARG A 147 -52.62 -31.96 -46.78
CA ARG A 147 -51.62 -32.53 -45.86
C ARG A 147 -50.50 -31.55 -45.51
N ASP A 148 -49.92 -30.85 -46.55
CA ASP A 148 -48.82 -29.93 -46.38
C ASP A 148 -49.27 -28.67 -45.58
N ASP A 149 -50.49 -28.20 -45.83
CA ASP A 149 -51.11 -27.11 -45.06
C ASP A 149 -51.31 -27.51 -43.58
N ALA A 150 -51.80 -28.70 -43.30
CA ALA A 150 -51.97 -29.18 -41.92
C ALA A 150 -50.62 -29.38 -41.16
N VAL A 151 -49.59 -29.91 -41.85
CA VAL A 151 -48.25 -30.06 -41.29
C VAL A 151 -47.65 -28.68 -40.97
N SER A 152 -47.73 -27.76 -41.93
CA SER A 152 -47.16 -26.41 -41.76
C SER A 152 -47.85 -25.62 -40.63
N ALA A 153 -49.21 -25.72 -40.54
CA ALA A 153 -49.98 -25.11 -39.47
C ALA A 153 -49.62 -25.69 -38.08
N TYR A 154 -49.45 -26.99 -37.98
CA TYR A 154 -49.03 -27.62 -36.73
C TYR A 154 -47.61 -27.15 -36.30
N GLU A 155 -46.64 -27.20 -37.21
CA GLU A 155 -45.26 -26.77 -36.88
C GLU A 155 -45.21 -25.23 -36.55
N ALA A 156 -46.00 -24.41 -37.25
CA ALA A 156 -46.08 -22.99 -36.93
C ALA A 156 -46.67 -22.74 -35.53
N ALA A 157 -47.72 -23.48 -35.15
CA ALA A 157 -48.31 -23.38 -33.81
C ALA A 157 -47.37 -23.86 -32.72
N LYS A 158 -46.58 -24.90 -32.98
CA LYS A 158 -45.56 -25.42 -32.07
C LYS A 158 -44.44 -24.37 -31.83
N ALA A 159 -44.00 -23.70 -32.90
CA ALA A 159 -43.05 -22.61 -32.79
C ALA A 159 -43.61 -21.39 -31.99
N SER A 160 -44.91 -21.10 -32.19
CA SER A 160 -45.60 -20.00 -31.45
C SER A 160 -45.70 -20.31 -29.96
N VAL A 161 -45.97 -21.55 -29.55
CA VAL A 161 -45.93 -21.96 -28.15
C VAL A 161 -44.54 -21.81 -27.57
N ALA A 162 -43.49 -22.23 -28.28
CA ALA A 162 -42.09 -22.05 -27.80
C ALA A 162 -41.75 -20.58 -27.60
N ALA A 163 -42.14 -19.68 -28.51
CA ALA A 163 -41.94 -18.25 -28.36
C ALA A 163 -42.69 -17.68 -27.14
N ALA A 164 -43.95 -18.08 -26.93
CA ALA A 164 -44.75 -17.63 -25.78
C ALA A 164 -44.18 -18.16 -24.45
N GLN A 165 -43.64 -19.40 -24.41
CA GLN A 165 -42.92 -19.94 -23.25
C GLN A 165 -41.69 -19.09 -22.91
N ALA A 166 -40.90 -18.67 -23.89
CA ALA A 166 -39.78 -17.82 -23.69
C ALA A 166 -40.17 -16.46 -23.09
N GLN A 167 -41.31 -15.88 -23.53
CA GLN A 167 -41.85 -14.64 -22.94
C GLN A 167 -42.26 -14.80 -21.47
N VAL A 168 -42.91 -15.93 -21.11
CA VAL A 168 -43.22 -16.26 -19.70
C VAL A 168 -41.97 -16.39 -18.87
N GLN A 169 -40.94 -17.05 -19.40
CA GLN A 169 -39.66 -17.18 -18.70
C GLN A 169 -38.97 -15.83 -18.46
N GLN A 170 -38.98 -14.95 -19.47
CA GLN A 170 -38.43 -13.58 -19.31
C GLN A 170 -39.17 -12.79 -18.24
N ALA A 171 -40.52 -12.84 -18.23
CA ALA A 171 -41.33 -12.17 -17.22
C ALA A 171 -41.07 -12.71 -15.81
N LYS A 172 -40.91 -14.05 -15.65
CA LYS A 172 -40.52 -14.70 -14.38
C LYS A 172 -39.15 -14.20 -13.87
N ILE A 173 -38.17 -14.09 -14.76
CA ILE A 173 -36.82 -13.59 -14.42
C ILE A 173 -36.93 -12.14 -13.93
N ASN A 174 -37.68 -11.30 -14.64
CA ASN A 174 -37.86 -9.89 -14.25
C ASN A 174 -38.56 -9.77 -12.89
N LEU A 175 -39.60 -10.56 -12.65
CA LEU A 175 -40.26 -10.63 -11.34
C LEU A 175 -39.28 -11.08 -10.23
N GLY A 176 -38.41 -12.04 -10.52
CA GLY A 176 -37.36 -12.48 -9.59
C GLY A 176 -36.41 -11.36 -9.20
N TYR A 177 -36.15 -10.41 -10.11
CA TYR A 177 -35.27 -9.26 -9.85
C TYR A 177 -35.90 -8.21 -8.92
N ALA A 178 -37.21 -8.24 -8.68
CA ALA A 178 -37.86 -7.41 -7.67
C ALA A 178 -37.39 -7.78 -6.24
N ARG A 179 -36.87 -8.98 -6.03
CA ARG A 179 -36.23 -9.42 -4.79
C ARG A 179 -34.73 -9.26 -4.94
N VAL A 180 -34.18 -8.18 -4.41
CA VAL A 180 -32.75 -7.92 -4.47
C VAL A 180 -32.07 -8.61 -3.32
N THR A 181 -31.20 -9.57 -3.64
CA THR A 181 -30.47 -10.40 -2.64
C THR A 181 -28.98 -10.07 -2.61
N ALA A 182 -28.33 -10.42 -1.51
CA ALA A 182 -26.89 -10.26 -1.34
C ALA A 182 -26.12 -11.17 -2.30
N PRO A 183 -25.25 -10.62 -3.17
CA PRO A 183 -24.47 -11.39 -4.14
C PRO A 183 -23.32 -12.15 -3.49
N ILE A 184 -22.83 -11.67 -2.35
CA ILE A 184 -21.77 -12.28 -1.53
C ILE A 184 -22.13 -12.17 -0.04
N SER A 185 -21.54 -13.01 0.78
CA SER A 185 -21.56 -12.83 2.24
C SER A 185 -20.55 -11.73 2.62
N GLY A 186 -20.94 -10.81 3.51
CA GLY A 186 -20.09 -9.70 3.92
C GLY A 186 -20.82 -8.67 4.75
N MET A 187 -20.17 -7.57 5.01
CA MET A 187 -20.72 -6.42 5.73
C MET A 187 -21.44 -5.49 4.75
N THR A 188 -22.65 -5.07 5.13
CA THR A 188 -23.43 -4.12 4.33
C THR A 188 -23.02 -2.69 4.61
N SER A 189 -23.07 -1.85 3.59
CA SER A 189 -22.95 -0.40 3.71
C SER A 189 -24.32 0.26 3.94
N GLN A 190 -24.30 1.59 4.08
CA GLN A 190 -25.50 2.41 4.08
C GLN A 190 -26.26 2.26 2.77
N GLU A 191 -27.59 2.39 2.82
CA GLU A 191 -28.43 2.45 1.63
C GLU A 191 -28.18 3.76 0.84
N THR A 192 -28.23 3.65 -0.48
CA THR A 192 -28.12 4.82 -1.36
C THR A 192 -29.50 5.38 -1.71
N ARG A 193 -30.53 4.56 -1.63
CA ARG A 193 -31.93 4.89 -1.91
C ARG A 193 -32.81 4.38 -0.79
N SER A 194 -33.60 5.26 -0.22
CA SER A 194 -34.51 4.94 0.89
C SER A 194 -35.82 4.33 0.41
N GLU A 195 -36.52 3.65 1.31
CA GLU A 195 -37.88 3.15 1.08
C GLU A 195 -38.79 4.25 0.53
N GLY A 196 -39.65 3.90 -0.41
CA GLY A 196 -40.52 4.84 -1.14
C GLY A 196 -39.87 5.49 -2.36
N SER A 197 -38.56 5.39 -2.55
CA SER A 197 -37.86 5.95 -3.72
C SER A 197 -38.14 5.14 -4.98
N LEU A 198 -38.24 5.84 -6.11
CA LEU A 198 -38.23 5.21 -7.43
C LEU A 198 -36.80 4.82 -7.79
N VAL A 199 -36.57 3.54 -8.03
CA VAL A 199 -35.30 3.02 -8.55
C VAL A 199 -35.41 2.72 -10.04
N SER A 200 -34.30 2.85 -10.75
CA SER A 200 -34.24 2.61 -12.20
C SER A 200 -33.05 1.70 -12.53
N THR A 201 -32.97 1.26 -13.78
CA THR A 201 -31.85 0.42 -14.27
C THR A 201 -30.67 1.25 -14.80
N THR A 202 -30.76 2.59 -14.77
CA THR A 202 -29.66 3.49 -15.17
C THR A 202 -28.54 3.48 -14.15
N ALA A 203 -27.33 3.86 -14.55
CA ALA A 203 -26.15 3.81 -13.68
C ALA A 203 -26.37 4.55 -12.35
N ASP A 204 -26.93 5.77 -12.39
CA ASP A 204 -27.14 6.61 -11.21
C ASP A 204 -28.36 6.21 -10.35
N GLY A 205 -29.37 5.57 -10.97
CA GLY A 205 -30.61 5.18 -10.30
C GLY A 205 -30.63 3.75 -9.78
N SER A 206 -29.66 2.93 -10.13
CA SER A 206 -29.66 1.50 -9.83
C SER A 206 -28.91 1.13 -8.55
N LEU A 207 -27.95 1.93 -8.10
CA LEU A 207 -27.14 1.61 -6.91
C LEU A 207 -28.00 1.68 -5.65
N LEU A 208 -28.06 0.58 -4.90
CA LEU A 208 -28.83 0.46 -3.67
C LEU A 208 -27.95 0.42 -2.43
N THR A 209 -26.91 -0.38 -2.43
CA THR A 209 -25.90 -0.50 -1.35
C THR A 209 -24.65 -1.20 -1.87
N LYS A 210 -23.66 -1.36 -0.99
CA LYS A 210 -22.47 -2.19 -1.23
C LYS A 210 -22.37 -3.28 -0.17
N VAL A 211 -21.83 -4.43 -0.57
CA VAL A 211 -21.49 -5.52 0.37
C VAL A 211 -20.00 -5.79 0.22
N SER A 212 -19.27 -5.70 1.34
CA SER A 212 -17.83 -5.88 1.39
C SER A 212 -17.46 -7.08 2.27
N GLN A 213 -16.67 -7.99 1.73
CA GLN A 213 -16.10 -9.10 2.48
C GLN A 213 -14.88 -8.60 3.24
N LEU A 214 -14.94 -8.63 4.59
CA LEU A 214 -13.90 -8.09 5.46
C LEU A 214 -12.86 -9.13 5.88
N ASP A 215 -13.15 -10.40 5.78
CA ASP A 215 -12.23 -11.51 6.10
C ASP A 215 -12.14 -12.46 4.90
N PRO A 216 -10.92 -12.65 4.37
CA PRO A 216 -9.71 -11.90 4.64
C PRO A 216 -9.81 -10.43 4.18
N VAL A 217 -8.97 -9.55 4.74
CA VAL A 217 -8.81 -8.17 4.29
C VAL A 217 -7.56 -8.05 3.42
N TYR A 218 -7.62 -7.22 2.39
CA TYR A 218 -6.48 -6.85 1.57
C TYR A 218 -5.89 -5.53 2.03
N VAL A 219 -4.59 -5.40 1.94
CA VAL A 219 -3.89 -4.13 2.10
C VAL A 219 -3.11 -3.88 0.82
N ASN A 220 -3.53 -2.86 0.09
CA ASN A 220 -2.86 -2.41 -1.13
C ASN A 220 -1.83 -1.34 -0.75
N PHE A 221 -0.62 -1.46 -1.26
CA PHE A 221 0.45 -0.48 -1.05
C PHE A 221 1.29 -0.38 -2.32
N SER A 222 2.01 0.72 -2.44
CA SER A 222 2.86 0.98 -3.60
C SER A 222 4.31 1.08 -3.16
N MET A 223 5.19 0.47 -3.93
CA MET A 223 6.64 0.59 -3.81
C MET A 223 7.17 1.40 -4.99
N SER A 224 8.15 2.27 -4.78
CA SER A 224 8.79 2.94 -5.90
C SER A 224 9.56 1.95 -6.77
N ASP A 225 9.66 2.22 -8.07
CA ASP A 225 10.46 1.41 -8.99
C ASP A 225 11.93 1.33 -8.52
N SER A 226 12.47 2.42 -8.02
CA SER A 226 13.83 2.47 -7.46
C SER A 226 14.02 1.55 -6.26
N ASP A 227 13.03 1.48 -5.34
CA ASP A 227 13.09 0.56 -4.20
C ASP A 227 13.02 -0.90 -4.65
N MET A 228 12.14 -1.20 -5.60
CA MET A 228 12.01 -2.54 -6.15
C MET A 228 13.29 -2.98 -6.86
N MET A 229 13.89 -2.11 -7.68
CA MET A 229 15.16 -2.42 -8.34
C MET A 229 16.31 -2.61 -7.34
N SER A 230 16.35 -1.80 -6.28
CA SER A 230 17.33 -1.94 -5.21
C SER A 230 17.18 -3.26 -4.45
N LEU A 231 15.95 -3.66 -4.14
CA LEU A 231 15.64 -4.94 -3.51
C LEU A 231 16.09 -6.13 -4.39
N ARG A 232 15.77 -6.09 -5.69
CA ARG A 232 16.18 -7.12 -6.64
C ARG A 232 17.70 -7.21 -6.73
N LYS A 233 18.38 -6.07 -6.89
CA LYS A 233 19.85 -6.04 -6.97
C LYS A 233 20.50 -6.63 -5.71
N MET A 234 19.99 -6.29 -4.52
CA MET A 234 20.49 -6.86 -3.26
C MET A 234 20.21 -8.37 -3.16
N GLN A 235 19.07 -8.83 -3.69
CA GLN A 235 18.73 -10.26 -3.72
C GLN A 235 19.61 -11.02 -4.71
N ASP A 236 19.80 -10.52 -5.93
CA ASP A 236 20.63 -11.13 -6.98
C ASP A 236 22.11 -11.18 -6.57
N SER A 237 22.60 -10.17 -5.85
CA SER A 237 23.97 -10.14 -5.32
C SER A 237 24.17 -10.99 -4.05
N GLY A 238 23.12 -11.62 -3.53
CA GLY A 238 23.17 -12.38 -2.26
C GLY A 238 23.33 -11.52 -1.00
N GLN A 239 23.24 -10.19 -1.14
CA GLN A 239 23.30 -9.26 -0.01
C GLN A 239 22.00 -9.24 0.79
N LEU A 240 20.87 -9.64 0.19
CA LEU A 240 19.59 -9.77 0.87
C LEU A 240 19.14 -11.22 0.84
N LYS A 241 19.05 -11.82 2.01
CA LYS A 241 18.50 -13.17 2.21
C LYS A 241 17.09 -13.04 2.76
N LEU A 242 16.12 -13.64 2.08
CA LEU A 242 14.78 -13.79 2.62
C LEU A 242 14.75 -14.94 3.65
N ALA A 243 13.71 -14.94 4.50
CA ALA A 243 13.47 -16.03 5.43
C ALA A 243 13.39 -17.39 4.70
N ALA A 244 13.48 -18.49 5.44
CA ALA A 244 13.52 -19.85 4.90
C ALA A 244 12.33 -20.22 4.00
N ASN A 245 11.21 -19.51 4.11
CA ASN A 245 10.03 -19.67 3.24
C ASN A 245 10.13 -18.91 1.90
N GLY A 246 11.21 -18.15 1.67
CA GLY A 246 11.42 -17.35 0.45
C GLY A 246 10.51 -16.13 0.29
N HIS A 247 9.73 -15.77 1.33
CA HIS A 247 8.77 -14.68 1.29
C HIS A 247 8.95 -13.72 2.46
N PHE A 248 8.56 -12.45 2.22
CA PHE A 248 8.44 -11.48 3.30
C PHE A 248 7.27 -11.84 4.22
N ASN A 249 7.49 -11.76 5.51
CA ASN A 249 6.41 -11.69 6.48
C ASN A 249 5.90 -10.24 6.52
N VAL A 250 4.58 -10.06 6.41
CA VAL A 250 3.99 -8.72 6.36
C VAL A 250 3.32 -8.43 7.68
N GLN A 251 3.69 -7.32 8.30
CA GLN A 251 3.09 -6.83 9.53
C GLN A 251 2.43 -5.47 9.27
N LEU A 252 1.34 -5.18 9.98
CA LEU A 252 0.68 -3.88 9.90
C LEU A 252 0.90 -3.10 11.19
N LYS A 253 1.18 -1.82 11.01
CA LYS A 253 1.12 -0.82 12.06
C LYS A 253 -0.06 0.10 11.78
N LEU A 254 -0.96 0.20 12.72
CA LEU A 254 -2.16 1.01 12.62
C LEU A 254 -1.84 2.50 12.84
N THR A 255 -2.79 3.37 12.55
CA THR A 255 -2.61 4.83 12.66
C THR A 255 -2.39 5.30 14.10
N ASP A 256 -2.86 4.55 15.09
CA ASP A 256 -2.61 4.79 16.53
C ASP A 256 -1.20 4.35 16.98
N GLY A 257 -0.40 3.78 16.07
CA GLY A 257 0.93 3.26 16.37
C GLY A 257 0.96 1.82 16.87
N SER A 258 -0.19 1.20 17.13
CA SER A 258 -0.26 -0.21 17.53
C SER A 258 0.06 -1.14 16.37
N THR A 259 0.56 -2.32 16.70
CA THR A 259 0.85 -3.37 15.71
C THR A 259 -0.34 -4.32 15.65
N TYR A 260 -0.80 -4.61 14.43
CA TYR A 260 -1.86 -5.61 14.24
C TYR A 260 -1.37 -7.00 14.60
N GLY A 261 -2.13 -7.70 15.44
CA GLY A 261 -1.69 -8.96 16.07
C GLY A 261 -1.55 -10.17 15.13
N LYS A 262 -2.01 -10.04 13.86
CA LYS A 262 -1.91 -11.12 12.86
C LYS A 262 -0.95 -10.71 11.75
N SER A 263 -0.06 -11.61 11.36
CA SER A 263 0.82 -11.41 10.21
C SER A 263 0.09 -11.74 8.91
N GLY A 264 0.41 -10.99 7.87
CA GLY A 264 -0.09 -11.23 6.53
C GLY A 264 0.97 -11.79 5.60
N ARG A 265 0.55 -12.06 4.38
CA ARG A 265 1.41 -12.52 3.30
C ARG A 265 1.24 -11.64 2.07
N LEU A 266 2.35 -11.32 1.45
CA LEU A 266 2.35 -10.70 0.13
C LEU A 266 1.77 -11.72 -0.87
N ASN A 267 0.65 -11.40 -1.51
CA ASN A 267 -0.02 -12.30 -2.44
C ASN A 267 -0.07 -11.78 -3.87
N PHE A 268 0.31 -10.52 -4.07
CA PHE A 268 0.34 -9.91 -5.39
C PHE A 268 1.37 -8.79 -5.44
N THR A 269 2.13 -8.74 -6.52
CA THR A 269 2.97 -7.61 -6.93
C THR A 269 2.78 -7.44 -8.42
N ASP A 270 2.42 -6.23 -8.84
CA ASP A 270 2.19 -5.94 -10.26
C ASP A 270 3.48 -6.07 -11.05
N SER A 271 3.36 -6.46 -12.30
CA SER A 271 4.46 -6.48 -13.27
C SER A 271 4.60 -5.17 -14.05
N LEU A 272 3.66 -4.24 -13.84
CA LEU A 272 3.63 -2.95 -14.51
C LEU A 272 3.95 -1.82 -13.53
N VAL A 273 4.76 -0.88 -13.99
CA VAL A 273 5.01 0.38 -13.29
C VAL A 273 3.94 1.37 -13.70
N ASP A 274 3.27 1.98 -12.73
CA ASP A 274 2.36 3.09 -12.98
C ASP A 274 3.18 4.31 -13.44
N ALA A 275 3.04 4.67 -14.71
CA ALA A 275 3.85 5.73 -15.32
C ALA A 275 3.58 7.14 -14.74
N SER A 276 2.44 7.34 -14.08
CA SER A 276 2.09 8.63 -13.47
C SER A 276 2.77 8.84 -12.11
N THR A 277 3.02 7.76 -11.38
CA THR A 277 3.57 7.79 -10.02
C THR A 277 4.96 7.17 -9.91
N GLY A 278 5.43 6.43 -10.93
CA GLY A 278 6.68 5.69 -10.88
C GLY A 278 6.68 4.58 -9.83
N THR A 279 5.51 4.00 -9.52
CA THR A 279 5.36 2.99 -8.47
C THR A 279 4.79 1.68 -8.99
N ILE A 280 5.11 0.60 -8.28
CA ILE A 280 4.60 -0.75 -8.51
C ILE A 280 3.60 -1.08 -7.40
N ARG A 281 2.39 -1.47 -7.78
CA ARG A 281 1.35 -1.87 -6.83
C ARG A 281 1.63 -3.25 -6.27
N SER A 282 1.47 -3.38 -4.97
CA SER A 282 1.57 -4.64 -4.25
C SER A 282 0.40 -4.80 -3.29
N ARG A 283 0.09 -6.05 -2.97
CA ARG A 283 -1.02 -6.36 -2.08
C ARG A 283 -0.61 -7.46 -1.12
N ALA A 284 -0.97 -7.26 0.15
CA ALA A 284 -0.86 -8.27 1.18
C ALA A 284 -2.25 -8.67 1.68
N THR A 285 -2.38 -9.91 2.11
CA THR A 285 -3.62 -10.50 2.65
C THR A 285 -3.46 -10.75 4.13
N PHE A 286 -4.48 -10.36 4.91
CA PHE A 286 -4.54 -10.56 6.36
C PHE A 286 -5.85 -11.21 6.76
N ALA A 287 -5.80 -12.10 7.75
CA ALA A 287 -7.00 -12.59 8.40
C ALA A 287 -7.59 -11.47 9.27
N ASN A 288 -8.88 -11.22 9.16
CA ASN A 288 -9.60 -10.14 9.87
C ASN A 288 -10.97 -10.60 10.38
N PRO A 289 -11.03 -11.71 11.15
CA PRO A 289 -12.31 -12.29 11.60
C PRO A 289 -13.10 -11.33 12.50
N ASP A 290 -12.41 -10.46 13.25
CA ASP A 290 -13.03 -9.53 14.18
C ASP A 290 -13.47 -8.22 13.50
N GLY A 291 -13.19 -8.05 12.18
CA GLY A 291 -13.49 -6.84 11.43
C GLY A 291 -12.77 -5.58 11.94
N SER A 292 -11.68 -5.74 12.68
CA SER A 292 -10.94 -4.61 13.30
C SER A 292 -10.24 -3.71 12.29
N ILE A 293 -9.89 -4.25 11.11
CA ILE A 293 -9.39 -3.46 9.99
C ILE A 293 -10.57 -3.18 9.05
N LEU A 294 -10.84 -1.91 8.82
CA LEU A 294 -11.92 -1.46 7.96
C LEU A 294 -11.42 -1.08 6.56
N PRO A 295 -12.17 -1.39 5.51
CA PRO A 295 -11.89 -0.89 4.16
C PRO A 295 -11.76 0.63 4.13
N GLY A 296 -10.80 1.14 3.36
CA GLY A 296 -10.49 2.57 3.30
C GLY A 296 -9.49 3.05 4.35
N GLN A 297 -9.22 2.27 5.41
CA GLN A 297 -8.29 2.65 6.47
C GLN A 297 -6.85 2.67 5.94
N PHE A 298 -6.12 3.74 6.26
CA PHE A 298 -4.67 3.80 6.00
C PHE A 298 -3.92 3.06 7.09
N VAL A 299 -2.90 2.31 6.67
CA VAL A 299 -2.04 1.52 7.55
C VAL A 299 -0.60 1.58 7.04
N ARG A 300 0.37 1.29 7.90
CA ARG A 300 1.75 1.10 7.50
C ARG A 300 2.03 -0.38 7.34
N VAL A 301 2.50 -0.75 6.19
CA VAL A 301 2.87 -2.12 5.81
C VAL A 301 4.36 -2.29 6.06
N ILE A 302 4.73 -3.22 6.90
CA ILE A 302 6.11 -3.52 7.25
C ILE A 302 6.46 -4.90 6.70
N LEU A 303 7.32 -4.93 5.69
CA LEU A 303 7.89 -6.16 5.15
C LEU A 303 9.07 -6.58 6.02
N GLN A 304 8.96 -7.72 6.68
CA GLN A 304 9.94 -8.28 7.61
C GLN A 304 10.44 -9.65 7.14
N GLY A 305 11.49 -10.16 7.82
CA GLY A 305 12.03 -11.48 7.56
C GLY A 305 13.15 -11.52 6.54
N ALA A 306 13.61 -10.38 6.08
CA ALA A 306 14.83 -10.28 5.29
C ALA A 306 16.04 -10.00 6.19
N GLN A 307 17.21 -10.53 5.82
CA GLN A 307 18.49 -10.27 6.45
C GLN A 307 19.46 -9.72 5.42
N ARG A 308 20.12 -8.63 5.75
CA ARG A 308 21.22 -8.11 4.94
C ARG A 308 22.51 -8.77 5.38
N SER A 309 23.08 -9.59 4.49
CA SER A 309 24.30 -10.33 4.74
C SER A 309 25.52 -9.44 4.65
N ASN A 310 26.52 -9.70 5.48
CA ASN A 310 27.80 -8.97 5.50
C ASN A 310 27.61 -7.45 5.63
N ALA A 311 26.61 -7.01 6.37
CA ALA A 311 26.32 -5.61 6.56
C ALA A 311 27.20 -5.00 7.64
N ILE A 312 27.56 -3.73 7.47
CA ILE A 312 28.27 -2.94 8.47
C ILE A 312 27.23 -2.11 9.22
N ALA A 313 27.07 -2.37 10.50
CA ALA A 313 26.20 -1.60 11.39
C ALA A 313 27.03 -0.87 12.44
N VAL A 314 26.80 0.42 12.63
CA VAL A 314 27.45 1.24 13.66
C VAL A 314 26.41 1.81 14.62
N PRO A 315 26.71 1.92 15.92
CA PRO A 315 25.79 2.59 16.84
C PRO A 315 25.48 4.01 16.40
N GLN A 316 24.20 4.42 16.45
CA GLN A 316 23.76 5.73 16.04
C GLN A 316 24.52 6.87 16.73
N ARG A 317 24.93 6.65 18.00
CA ARG A 317 25.75 7.57 18.77
C ARG A 317 27.15 7.84 18.20
N ALA A 318 27.69 6.97 17.33
CA ALA A 318 28.99 7.14 16.68
C ALA A 318 28.90 8.01 15.44
N VAL A 319 27.70 8.26 14.92
CA VAL A 319 27.47 9.00 13.68
C VAL A 319 27.28 10.48 13.97
N LEU A 320 28.15 11.30 13.39
CA LEU A 320 28.05 12.75 13.44
C LEU A 320 27.42 13.26 12.15
N THR A 321 26.52 14.23 12.28
CA THR A 321 25.95 14.95 11.12
C THR A 321 26.66 16.29 10.97
N SER A 322 27.22 16.54 9.79
CA SER A 322 27.88 17.77 9.41
C SER A 322 27.19 18.43 8.21
N GLN A 323 27.62 19.64 7.84
CA GLN A 323 27.14 20.30 6.60
C GLN A 323 27.49 19.52 5.32
N GLN A 324 28.51 18.65 5.38
CA GLN A 324 28.98 17.83 4.26
C GLN A 324 28.35 16.42 4.25
N GLY A 325 27.48 16.10 5.21
CA GLY A 325 26.86 14.78 5.34
C GLY A 325 27.16 14.09 6.66
N LYS A 326 26.89 12.79 6.71
CA LYS A 326 27.16 11.97 7.88
C LYS A 326 28.61 11.45 7.89
N MET A 327 29.25 11.45 9.06
CA MET A 327 30.63 10.99 9.24
C MET A 327 30.80 10.27 10.55
N VAL A 328 31.87 9.47 10.65
CA VAL A 328 32.34 8.82 11.88
C VAL A 328 33.81 9.12 12.10
N TRP A 329 34.27 8.99 13.35
CA TRP A 329 35.67 9.01 13.68
C TRP A 329 36.26 7.61 13.60
N VAL A 330 37.33 7.43 12.84
CA VAL A 330 38.06 6.17 12.71
C VAL A 330 39.47 6.36 13.32
N VAL A 331 39.88 5.42 14.14
CA VAL A 331 41.23 5.42 14.74
C VAL A 331 42.19 4.74 13.76
N GLY A 332 43.23 5.48 13.35
CA GLY A 332 44.32 4.95 12.53
C GLY A 332 45.29 4.06 13.29
N ALA A 333 46.21 3.43 12.55
CA ALA A 333 47.26 2.59 13.15
C ALA A 333 48.22 3.37 14.08
N ASP A 334 48.31 4.70 13.89
CA ASP A 334 49.08 5.66 14.67
C ASP A 334 48.35 6.18 15.91
N ASN A 335 47.21 5.61 16.28
CA ASN A 335 46.28 6.07 17.33
C ASN A 335 45.77 7.52 17.13
N LYS A 336 45.79 8.00 15.91
CA LYS A 336 45.17 9.30 15.53
C LYS A 336 43.78 9.11 14.94
N VAL A 337 42.87 10.02 15.31
CA VAL A 337 41.51 9.99 14.77
C VAL A 337 41.42 10.76 13.47
N GLN A 338 40.71 10.17 12.52
CA GLN A 338 40.43 10.78 11.22
C GLN A 338 38.91 10.79 11.00
N PRO A 339 38.35 11.92 10.54
CA PRO A 339 36.96 11.97 10.14
C PRO A 339 36.81 11.20 8.83
N ARG A 340 35.86 10.27 8.78
CA ARG A 340 35.56 9.50 7.57
C ARG A 340 34.09 9.70 7.19
N PRO A 341 33.83 10.26 6.01
CA PRO A 341 32.47 10.36 5.51
C PRO A 341 31.90 8.98 5.27
N ILE A 342 30.63 8.80 5.61
CA ILE A 342 29.88 7.56 5.43
C ILE A 342 28.55 7.83 4.74
N THR A 343 28.11 6.87 3.93
CA THR A 343 26.74 6.80 3.44
C THR A 343 25.97 5.81 4.28
N VAL A 344 24.84 6.22 4.82
CA VAL A 344 23.98 5.36 5.64
C VAL A 344 22.66 5.12 4.90
N SER A 345 22.06 3.92 5.11
CA SER A 345 20.76 3.59 4.50
C SER A 345 19.63 3.71 5.51
N GLN A 346 19.55 2.80 6.46
CA GLN A 346 18.43 2.73 7.38
C GLN A 346 18.88 2.51 8.82
N ASP A 347 18.03 2.87 9.75
CA ASP A 347 18.22 2.61 11.16
C ASP A 347 17.72 1.18 11.47
N VAL A 348 18.51 0.43 12.24
CA VAL A 348 18.18 -0.93 12.71
C VAL A 348 18.35 -0.97 14.21
N GLY A 349 17.29 -0.76 14.94
CA GLY A 349 17.29 -0.63 16.39
C GLY A 349 18.12 0.58 16.84
N LEU A 350 19.19 0.34 17.62
CA LEU A 350 20.12 1.40 18.08
C LEU A 350 21.31 1.61 17.13
N ASN A 351 21.36 0.88 16.03
CA ASN A 351 22.44 0.95 15.04
C ASN A 351 21.92 1.55 13.72
N VAL A 352 22.87 2.07 12.95
CA VAL A 352 22.65 2.57 11.59
C VAL A 352 23.43 1.69 10.62
N LEU A 353 22.80 1.30 9.54
CA LEU A 353 23.41 0.52 8.48
C LEU A 353 24.26 1.44 7.59
N VAL A 354 25.54 1.08 7.40
CA VAL A 354 26.49 1.83 6.58
C VAL A 354 26.62 1.16 5.22
N GLU A 355 26.37 1.89 4.15
CA GLU A 355 26.51 1.41 2.77
C GLU A 355 27.93 1.58 2.23
N SER A 356 28.56 2.69 2.59
CA SER A 356 29.91 2.99 2.12
C SER A 356 30.68 3.84 3.12
N GLY A 357 32.02 3.81 3.02
CA GLY A 357 32.90 4.63 3.87
C GLY A 357 33.63 3.83 4.97
N LEU A 358 33.18 2.64 5.32
CA LEU A 358 33.84 1.76 6.31
C LEU A 358 34.23 0.43 5.71
N LYS A 359 35.25 -0.18 6.31
CA LYS A 359 35.74 -1.53 5.99
C LYS A 359 35.78 -2.41 7.25
N ALA A 360 35.75 -3.72 7.06
CA ALA A 360 35.99 -4.66 8.12
C ALA A 360 37.37 -4.39 8.77
N GLY A 361 37.44 -4.42 10.13
CA GLY A 361 38.63 -4.12 10.92
C GLY A 361 38.81 -2.61 11.24
N ASP A 362 38.03 -1.70 10.67
CA ASP A 362 38.06 -0.28 11.06
C ASP A 362 37.64 -0.12 12.53
N LYS A 363 38.39 0.68 13.30
CA LYS A 363 38.08 1.02 14.70
C LYS A 363 37.31 2.31 14.76
N VAL A 364 36.01 2.24 14.96
CA VAL A 364 35.11 3.40 15.01
C VAL A 364 34.92 3.88 16.43
N VAL A 365 35.06 5.17 16.67
CA VAL A 365 34.87 5.79 17.98
C VAL A 365 33.38 5.95 18.27
N VAL A 366 32.95 5.55 19.47
CA VAL A 366 31.56 5.52 19.91
C VAL A 366 31.25 6.53 21.02
N ASP A 367 32.26 6.92 21.80
CA ASP A 367 32.13 7.89 22.90
C ASP A 367 33.13 9.03 22.77
N ASN A 368 32.93 10.12 23.54
CA ASN A 368 33.73 11.35 23.52
C ASN A 368 33.92 12.00 22.14
N ILE A 369 33.05 11.68 21.16
CA ILE A 369 33.16 12.07 19.75
C ILE A 369 33.17 13.60 19.54
N ILE A 370 32.52 14.37 20.44
CA ILE A 370 32.37 15.83 20.33
C ILE A 370 33.70 16.57 20.65
N LYS A 371 34.57 15.94 21.44
CA LYS A 371 35.84 16.50 21.87
C LYS A 371 36.99 16.30 20.86
N LEU A 372 36.75 15.48 19.84
CA LEU A 372 37.76 15.07 18.88
C LEU A 372 37.99 16.12 17.79
N ARG A 373 39.23 16.24 17.38
CA ARG A 373 39.67 17.05 16.22
C ARG A 373 40.45 16.15 15.27
N PRO A 374 40.44 16.45 13.96
CA PRO A 374 41.23 15.69 12.99
C PRO A 374 42.69 15.62 13.41
N GLY A 375 43.28 14.40 13.44
CA GLY A 375 44.65 14.16 13.81
C GLY A 375 44.97 14.13 15.32
N ALA A 376 43.93 14.24 16.19
CA ALA A 376 44.16 14.16 17.65
C ALA A 376 44.60 12.78 18.06
N ASP A 377 45.58 12.74 19.00
CA ASP A 377 46.03 11.46 19.63
C ASP A 377 44.98 10.95 20.61
N VAL A 378 44.61 9.68 20.49
CA VAL A 378 43.62 9.04 21.33
C VAL A 378 44.18 7.76 21.98
N LYS A 379 43.60 7.39 23.12
CA LYS A 379 43.84 6.11 23.78
C LYS A 379 42.59 5.23 23.60
N PRO A 380 42.58 4.36 22.58
CA PRO A 380 41.42 3.52 22.31
C PRO A 380 41.27 2.43 23.39
N HIS A 381 40.05 2.23 23.84
CA HIS A 381 39.64 1.09 24.67
C HIS A 381 38.38 0.45 24.12
N PRO A 382 38.20 -0.86 24.28
CA PRO A 382 37.00 -1.51 23.81
C PRO A 382 35.76 -0.89 24.45
N PHE A 383 34.78 -0.43 23.60
CA PHE A 383 33.51 0.06 24.09
C PHE A 383 32.68 -1.14 24.57
N LYS A 384 32.38 -1.20 25.86
CA LYS A 384 31.37 -2.12 26.41
C LYS A 384 30.04 -1.39 26.38
N ALA A 385 29.13 -1.85 25.53
CA ALA A 385 27.73 -1.37 25.59
C ALA A 385 27.20 -1.78 26.97
N ASP A 386 26.82 -0.79 27.78
CA ASP A 386 26.05 -1.05 28.99
C ASP A 386 24.76 -1.72 28.63
N ALA A 387 24.61 -2.98 28.98
CA ALA A 387 23.40 -3.77 28.79
C ALA A 387 22.21 -3.28 29.66
N SER A 388 22.35 -2.14 30.33
CA SER A 388 21.37 -1.56 31.25
C SER A 388 20.85 -0.18 30.81
N ALA A 389 20.31 -0.07 29.61
CA ALA A 389 19.34 0.99 29.36
C ALA A 389 17.95 0.33 29.34
N PRO A 390 17.09 0.58 30.34
CA PRO A 390 15.72 0.09 30.27
C PRO A 390 15.05 0.74 29.05
N ALA A 391 14.39 -0.10 28.25
CA ALA A 391 13.49 0.37 27.22
C ALA A 391 12.54 1.39 27.88
N ALA A 392 12.63 2.65 27.48
CA ALA A 392 11.71 3.67 27.92
C ALA A 392 10.29 3.21 27.57
N ALA A 393 9.52 2.89 28.60
CA ALA A 393 8.10 2.61 28.47
C ALA A 393 7.44 3.83 27.80
N PRO A 394 6.50 3.63 26.87
CA PRO A 394 5.75 4.73 26.29
C PRO A 394 4.96 5.42 27.41
N LYS A 395 5.18 6.72 27.59
CA LYS A 395 4.33 7.55 28.41
C LYS A 395 2.92 7.53 27.81
N GLN A 396 1.96 7.21 28.65
CA GLN A 396 0.53 7.24 28.40
C GLN A 396 0.05 8.62 27.95
#